data_f8fc82efb01a44ed7596da39976a70b0
#
_entry.id   f8fc82efb01a44ed7596da39976a70b0
#
_cell.length_a   1.000
_cell.length_b   1.000
_cell.length_c   1.000
_cell.angle_alpha   90.00
_cell.angle_beta   90.00
_cell.angle_gamma   90.00
#
_symmetry.space_group_name_H-M   'P 1'
#
loop_
_entity.id
_entity.type
_entity.pdbx_description
1 polymer ?
#
loop_
_entity_poly.entity_id
_entity_poly.type
_entity_poly.pdbx_seq_one_letter_code
_entity_poly.pdbx_strand_id
1 'polypeptide(L)'
;NLPKREAVLESYIKTVPELKDVLLPTLRRADFYIFYTVPEVMQVEDQVTTYYVPQLQETSVLSARTDVNLLNDLAVIAIRNKDYRKAKKLLESAAVINQKPEVLNNLGIVYQNEGNNTQAKDMYTKASIKNEAKYNLGMLLLKDKEYNKAIPYLKAMPNVNLAYAQLMANDNRAALETLKKLNLTEGYEYYMMAVAAARVKDV
;
A
#
# COMPACT_ATOMS: atom_id res chain seq x y z
N ASN A 1 -0.24 -23.95 -25.03
CA ASN A 1 1.11 -24.52 -25.06
C ASN A 1 1.90 -23.98 -23.86
N LEU A 2 1.79 -24.66 -22.71
CA LEU A 2 2.47 -24.31 -21.45
C LEU A 2 4.00 -24.10 -21.58
N PRO A 3 4.76 -24.95 -22.31
CA PRO A 3 6.22 -24.79 -22.40
C PRO A 3 6.69 -23.50 -23.06
N LYS A 4 5.90 -22.95 -24.00
CA LYS A 4 6.23 -21.66 -24.61
C LYS A 4 5.96 -20.49 -23.68
N ARG A 5 5.02 -20.63 -22.74
CA ARG A 5 4.70 -19.61 -21.74
C ARG A 5 5.80 -19.48 -20.68
N GLU A 6 6.32 -20.59 -20.21
CA GLU A 6 7.40 -20.62 -19.23
C GLU A 6 8.69 -20.02 -19.82
N ALA A 7 9.06 -20.35 -21.05
CA ALA A 7 10.24 -19.80 -21.69
C ALA A 7 10.15 -18.28 -21.91
N VAL A 8 8.96 -17.78 -22.21
CA VAL A 8 8.71 -16.33 -22.31
C VAL A 8 8.82 -15.67 -20.95
N LEU A 9 8.22 -16.28 -19.91
CA LEU A 9 8.29 -15.77 -18.54
C LEU A 9 9.73 -15.70 -18.02
N GLU A 10 10.51 -16.76 -18.27
CA GLU A 10 11.94 -16.81 -17.91
C GLU A 10 12.77 -15.75 -18.64
N SER A 11 12.44 -15.49 -19.91
CA SER A 11 13.08 -14.42 -20.69
C SER A 11 12.81 -13.04 -20.07
N TYR A 12 11.58 -12.79 -19.60
CA TYR A 12 11.22 -11.54 -18.93
C TYR A 12 11.84 -11.37 -17.57
N ILE A 13 11.89 -12.44 -16.76
CA ILE A 13 12.56 -12.44 -15.45
C ILE A 13 14.05 -12.11 -15.60
N LYS A 14 14.68 -12.53 -16.70
CA LYS A 14 16.08 -12.19 -17.00
C LYS A 14 16.27 -10.72 -17.37
N THR A 15 15.26 -10.12 -18.01
CA THR A 15 15.34 -8.71 -18.48
C THR A 15 14.92 -7.70 -17.41
N VAL A 16 14.07 -8.11 -16.49
CA VAL A 16 13.55 -7.26 -15.39
C VAL A 16 13.51 -8.10 -14.11
N PRO A 17 14.63 -8.20 -13.37
CA PRO A 17 14.76 -9.05 -12.18
C PRO A 17 13.69 -8.78 -11.10
N GLU A 18 13.22 -7.54 -10.99
CA GLU A 18 12.17 -7.14 -10.06
C GLU A 18 10.82 -7.84 -10.32
N LEU A 19 10.61 -8.36 -11.52
CA LEU A 19 9.42 -9.14 -11.85
C LEU A 19 9.34 -10.45 -11.08
N LYS A 20 10.48 -11.03 -10.71
CA LYS A 20 10.53 -12.30 -10.00
C LYS A 20 9.93 -12.22 -8.61
N ASP A 21 10.26 -11.19 -7.87
CA ASP A 21 9.94 -11.09 -6.45
C ASP A 21 8.62 -10.35 -6.18
N VAL A 22 8.19 -9.52 -7.13
CA VAL A 22 7.03 -8.62 -6.96
C VAL A 22 5.82 -9.06 -7.79
N LEU A 23 6.03 -9.45 -9.03
CA LEU A 23 4.95 -9.81 -9.95
C LEU A 23 4.57 -11.29 -9.87
N LEU A 24 5.51 -12.21 -9.72
CA LEU A 24 5.19 -13.64 -9.71
C LEU A 24 4.25 -14.08 -8.58
N PRO A 25 4.35 -13.58 -7.35
CA PRO A 25 3.38 -13.93 -6.30
C PRO A 25 1.98 -13.37 -6.57
N THR A 26 1.92 -12.19 -7.20
CA THR A 26 0.66 -11.50 -7.53
C THR A 26 -0.01 -12.13 -8.75
N LEU A 27 0.78 -12.57 -9.71
CA LEU A 27 0.32 -13.13 -10.99
C LEU A 27 -0.12 -14.60 -10.90
N ARG A 28 0.15 -15.29 -9.81
CA ARG A 28 -0.44 -16.63 -9.56
C ARG A 28 -1.97 -16.60 -9.52
N ARG A 29 -2.59 -15.42 -9.53
CA ARG A 29 -4.04 -15.21 -9.53
C ARG A 29 -4.58 -14.41 -10.72
N ALA A 30 -3.72 -13.94 -11.62
CA ALA A 30 -4.14 -13.19 -12.80
C ALA A 30 -4.00 -14.02 -14.06
N ASP A 31 -5.02 -14.01 -14.91
CA ASP A 31 -4.95 -14.63 -16.22
C ASP A 31 -3.83 -13.97 -17.05
N PHE A 32 -2.92 -14.78 -17.54
CA PHE A 32 -1.61 -14.47 -18.10
C PHE A 32 -1.61 -13.73 -19.43
N TYR A 33 -2.65 -13.03 -19.82
CA TYR A 33 -2.77 -12.42 -21.13
C TYR A 33 -1.86 -11.20 -21.37
N ILE A 34 -1.26 -10.67 -20.32
CA ILE A 34 -0.53 -9.39 -20.36
C ILE A 34 0.93 -9.54 -20.80
N PHE A 35 1.47 -10.76 -20.72
CA PHE A 35 2.90 -10.98 -20.90
C PHE A 35 3.35 -11.16 -22.33
N TYR A 36 2.46 -11.04 -23.27
CA TYR A 36 2.77 -11.52 -24.59
C TYR A 36 3.61 -10.63 -25.45
N THR A 37 3.92 -9.43 -25.04
CA THR A 37 4.28 -8.57 -26.14
C THR A 37 5.01 -7.33 -25.81
N VAL A 38 6.03 -7.40 -25.03
CA VAL A 38 6.91 -6.24 -24.97
C VAL A 38 8.31 -6.67 -25.31
N PRO A 39 8.69 -6.79 -26.58
CA PRO A 39 10.08 -6.84 -26.91
C PRO A 39 10.72 -5.47 -26.99
N GLU A 40 10.07 -4.41 -27.35
CA GLU A 40 10.88 -3.31 -27.84
C GLU A 40 10.66 -1.91 -27.31
N VAL A 41 9.58 -1.60 -26.62
CA VAL A 41 9.43 -0.22 -26.15
C VAL A 41 8.65 -0.14 -24.85
N MET A 42 9.33 -0.27 -23.74
CA MET A 42 8.90 0.43 -22.55
C MET A 42 9.47 1.86 -22.56
N GLN A 43 9.11 2.65 -23.53
CA GLN A 43 9.05 4.07 -23.31
C GLN A 43 7.78 4.33 -22.54
N VAL A 44 7.91 4.35 -21.24
CA VAL A 44 6.86 4.85 -20.36
C VAL A 44 6.85 6.36 -20.50
N GLU A 45 6.36 6.81 -21.63
CA GLU A 45 5.86 8.16 -21.72
C GLU A 45 4.66 8.29 -20.80
N ASP A 46 4.44 9.45 -20.26
CA ASP A 46 3.50 9.88 -19.24
C ASP A 46 2.00 9.52 -19.48
N GLN A 47 1.71 8.59 -20.36
CA GLN A 47 0.37 8.14 -20.67
C GLN A 47 0.28 6.63 -20.52
N VAL A 48 -0.61 6.17 -19.68
CA VAL A 48 -1.08 4.77 -19.56
C VAL A 48 -1.55 4.21 -20.92
N THR A 49 -1.49 5.01 -21.97
CA THR A 49 -2.02 4.76 -23.29
C THR A 49 -1.06 4.09 -24.27
N THR A 50 0.22 3.92 -23.93
CA THR A 50 1.21 3.43 -24.88
C THR A 50 1.79 2.08 -24.54
N TYR A 51 0.95 1.12 -24.24
CA TYR A 51 1.31 -0.26 -24.54
C TYR A 51 0.95 -0.53 -25.98
N TYR A 52 1.80 -0.08 -26.90
CA TYR A 52 1.67 -0.50 -28.29
C TYR A 52 2.25 -1.90 -28.41
N VAL A 53 1.37 -2.84 -28.54
CA VAL A 53 1.71 -4.20 -28.89
C VAL A 53 1.19 -4.44 -30.29
N PRO A 54 2.07 -4.51 -31.29
CA PRO A 54 1.66 -4.60 -32.68
C PRO A 54 0.76 -5.79 -33.02
N GLN A 55 0.59 -6.73 -32.10
CA GLN A 55 -0.13 -7.99 -32.33
C GLN A 55 -1.29 -8.23 -31.36
N LEU A 56 -1.60 -7.33 -30.43
CA LEU A 56 -2.80 -7.43 -29.61
C LEU A 56 -3.96 -6.75 -30.32
N GLN A 57 -5.07 -7.47 -30.43
CA GLN A 57 -6.32 -6.88 -30.86
C GLN A 57 -6.74 -5.78 -29.92
N GLU A 58 -7.36 -4.71 -30.42
CA GLU A 58 -7.80 -3.55 -29.62
C GLU A 58 -8.59 -3.91 -28.36
N THR A 59 -9.32 -5.02 -28.39
CA THR A 59 -10.05 -5.57 -27.24
C THR A 59 -9.16 -5.93 -26.04
N SER A 60 -7.93 -6.38 -26.28
CA SER A 60 -7.01 -6.78 -25.20
C SER A 60 -6.36 -5.57 -24.54
N VAL A 61 -6.11 -4.50 -25.29
CA VAL A 61 -5.61 -3.23 -24.74
C VAL A 61 -6.71 -2.52 -23.95
N LEU A 62 -7.95 -2.61 -24.41
CA LEU A 62 -9.10 -2.05 -23.72
C LEU A 62 -9.36 -2.77 -22.37
N SER A 63 -9.23 -4.10 -22.33
CA SER A 63 -9.39 -4.87 -21.10
C SER A 63 -8.32 -4.56 -20.05
N ALA A 64 -7.08 -4.35 -20.46
CA ALA A 64 -6.00 -3.94 -19.56
C ALA A 64 -6.26 -2.56 -18.94
N ARG A 65 -6.86 -1.63 -19.68
CA ARG A 65 -7.24 -0.29 -19.17
C ARG A 65 -8.43 -0.32 -18.22
N THR A 66 -9.23 -1.36 -18.26
CA THR A 66 -10.41 -1.52 -17.42
C THR A 66 -10.19 -2.49 -16.26
N ASP A 67 -9.04 -3.14 -16.19
CA ASP A 67 -8.71 -4.02 -15.08
C ASP A 67 -8.18 -3.22 -13.88
N VAL A 68 -9.07 -3.01 -12.92
CA VAL A 68 -8.79 -2.29 -11.67
C VAL A 68 -7.66 -2.94 -10.87
N ASN A 69 -7.56 -4.27 -10.88
CA ASN A 69 -6.52 -4.97 -10.12
C ASN A 69 -5.16 -4.72 -10.75
N LEU A 70 -5.07 -4.84 -12.08
CA LEU A 70 -3.84 -4.57 -12.80
C LEU A 70 -3.36 -3.12 -12.60
N LEU A 71 -4.27 -2.15 -12.73
CA LEU A 71 -3.94 -0.74 -12.50
C LEU A 71 -3.43 -0.53 -11.06
N ASN A 72 -4.07 -1.16 -10.07
CA ASN A 72 -3.64 -1.11 -8.68
C ASN A 72 -2.25 -1.74 -8.49
N ASP A 73 -1.98 -2.90 -9.07
CA ASP A 73 -0.70 -3.60 -8.93
C ASP A 73 0.45 -2.82 -9.58
N LEU A 74 0.22 -2.25 -10.76
CA LEU A 74 1.19 -1.35 -11.39
C LEU A 74 1.45 -0.10 -10.55
N ALA A 75 0.41 0.43 -9.90
CA ALA A 75 0.56 1.56 -9.00
C ALA A 75 1.36 1.21 -7.74
N VAL A 76 1.18 0.01 -7.18
CA VAL A 76 1.98 -0.47 -6.04
C VAL A 76 3.46 -0.56 -6.42
N ILE A 77 3.76 -1.04 -7.63
CA ILE A 77 5.15 -1.05 -8.14
C ILE A 77 5.69 0.38 -8.23
N ALA A 78 4.90 1.31 -8.78
CA ALA A 78 5.31 2.70 -8.89
C ALA A 78 5.53 3.36 -7.50
N ILE A 79 4.68 3.06 -6.51
CA ILE A 79 4.86 3.52 -5.11
C ILE A 79 6.19 2.99 -4.54
N ARG A 80 6.50 1.71 -4.73
CA ARG A 80 7.76 1.11 -4.26
C ARG A 80 8.98 1.78 -4.87
N ASN A 81 8.87 2.15 -6.15
CA ASN A 81 9.92 2.88 -6.87
C ASN A 81 9.90 4.40 -6.57
N LYS A 82 9.02 4.86 -5.65
CA LYS A 82 8.81 6.27 -5.29
C LYS A 82 8.34 7.15 -6.46
N ASP A 83 7.83 6.55 -7.54
CA ASP A 83 7.20 7.26 -8.64
C ASP A 83 5.72 7.53 -8.30
N TYR A 84 5.52 8.46 -7.37
CA TYR A 84 4.18 8.81 -6.89
C TYR A 84 3.31 9.45 -7.97
N ARG A 85 3.91 10.13 -8.95
CA ARG A 85 3.18 10.73 -10.07
C ARG A 85 2.53 9.67 -10.95
N LYS A 86 3.28 8.62 -11.31
CA LYS A 86 2.78 7.48 -12.07
C LYS A 86 1.75 6.69 -11.27
N ALA A 87 2.06 6.42 -10.00
CA ALA A 87 1.14 5.72 -9.10
C ALA A 87 -0.21 6.43 -9.01
N LYS A 88 -0.21 7.76 -8.87
CA LYS A 88 -1.42 8.58 -8.79
C LYS A 88 -2.30 8.41 -10.03
N LYS A 89 -1.73 8.58 -11.23
CA LYS A 89 -2.47 8.42 -12.49
C LYS A 89 -3.13 7.04 -12.61
N LEU A 90 -2.39 5.99 -12.26
CA LEU A 90 -2.90 4.62 -12.29
C LEU A 90 -4.05 4.39 -11.30
N LEU A 91 -3.90 4.88 -10.06
CA LEU A 91 -4.91 4.73 -9.03
C LEU A 91 -6.16 5.58 -9.28
N GLU A 92 -5.99 6.81 -9.79
CA GLU A 92 -7.12 7.64 -10.19
C GLU A 92 -7.90 6.97 -11.32
N SER A 93 -7.22 6.40 -12.33
CA SER A 93 -7.86 5.62 -13.39
C SER A 93 -8.59 4.39 -12.83
N ALA A 94 -7.97 3.66 -11.90
CA ALA A 94 -8.60 2.52 -11.23
C ALA A 94 -9.84 2.94 -10.42
N ALA A 95 -9.76 4.07 -9.70
CA ALA A 95 -10.84 4.57 -8.86
C ALA A 95 -12.06 5.07 -9.66
N VAL A 96 -11.84 5.55 -10.89
CA VAL A 96 -12.94 5.88 -11.82
C VAL A 96 -13.75 4.64 -12.21
N ILE A 97 -13.07 3.50 -12.38
CA ILE A 97 -13.70 2.25 -12.76
C ILE A 97 -14.37 1.60 -11.54
N ASN A 98 -13.65 1.49 -10.45
CA ASN A 98 -14.15 0.92 -9.20
C ASN A 98 -13.31 1.42 -8.00
N GLN A 99 -14.00 2.01 -7.03
CA GLN A 99 -13.40 2.50 -5.80
C GLN A 99 -13.16 1.37 -4.79
N LYS A 100 -12.40 0.35 -5.18
CA LYS A 100 -12.00 -0.71 -4.27
C LYS A 100 -11.23 -0.16 -3.07
N PRO A 101 -11.40 -0.71 -1.87
CA PRO A 101 -10.69 -0.25 -0.68
C PRO A 101 -9.16 -0.26 -0.83
N GLU A 102 -8.60 -1.23 -1.55
CA GLU A 102 -7.17 -1.33 -1.83
C GLU A 102 -6.69 -0.15 -2.69
N VAL A 103 -7.44 0.19 -3.73
CA VAL A 103 -7.15 1.34 -4.61
C VAL A 103 -7.18 2.63 -3.83
N LEU A 104 -8.22 2.84 -3.01
CA LEU A 104 -8.37 4.03 -2.20
C LEU A 104 -7.28 4.13 -1.13
N ASN A 105 -6.93 3.03 -0.46
CA ASN A 105 -5.81 3.00 0.48
C ASN A 105 -4.49 3.42 -0.18
N ASN A 106 -4.19 2.86 -1.36
CA ASN A 106 -2.97 3.17 -2.08
C ASN A 106 -2.96 4.61 -2.60
N LEU A 107 -4.12 5.14 -3.02
CA LEU A 107 -4.26 6.55 -3.38
C LEU A 107 -4.03 7.46 -2.15
N GLY A 108 -4.50 7.06 -0.98
CA GLY A 108 -4.19 7.73 0.29
C GLY A 108 -2.69 7.80 0.57
N ILE A 109 -1.95 6.71 0.34
CA ILE A 109 -0.48 6.67 0.47
C ILE A 109 0.17 7.68 -0.48
N VAL A 110 -0.28 7.75 -1.72
CA VAL A 110 0.24 8.70 -2.70
C VAL A 110 0.00 10.13 -2.26
N TYR A 111 -1.23 10.49 -1.88
CA TYR A 111 -1.55 11.82 -1.39
C TYR A 111 -0.75 12.20 -0.14
N GLN A 112 -0.54 11.25 0.78
CA GLN A 112 0.28 11.49 1.97
C GLN A 112 1.74 11.79 1.61
N ASN A 113 2.31 11.09 0.62
CA ASN A 113 3.67 11.35 0.14
C ASN A 113 3.79 12.67 -0.63
N GLU A 114 2.72 13.13 -1.27
CA GLU A 114 2.62 14.47 -1.88
C GLU A 114 2.41 15.59 -0.83
N GLY A 115 2.26 15.25 0.44
CA GLY A 115 1.96 16.20 1.52
C GLY A 115 0.49 16.61 1.62
N ASN A 116 -0.37 16.01 0.81
CA ASN A 116 -1.81 16.29 0.81
C ASN A 116 -2.56 15.43 1.83
N ASN A 117 -2.35 15.75 3.11
CA ASN A 117 -2.90 14.99 4.22
C ASN A 117 -4.44 14.98 4.26
N THR A 118 -5.10 16.03 3.76
CA THR A 118 -6.56 16.11 3.73
C THR A 118 -7.15 15.07 2.79
N GLN A 119 -6.63 14.97 1.57
CA GLN A 119 -7.05 13.96 0.61
C GLN A 119 -6.65 12.55 1.08
N ALA A 120 -5.47 12.41 1.69
CA ALA A 120 -5.06 11.13 2.25
C ALA A 120 -6.04 10.63 3.33
N LYS A 121 -6.46 11.50 4.28
CA LYS A 121 -7.47 11.17 5.30
C LYS A 121 -8.79 10.74 4.68
N ASP A 122 -9.27 11.43 3.64
CA ASP A 122 -10.51 11.08 2.94
C ASP A 122 -10.41 9.69 2.31
N MET A 123 -9.31 9.41 1.60
CA MET A 123 -9.09 8.11 0.96
C MET A 123 -9.01 6.98 1.97
N TYR A 124 -8.24 7.14 3.05
CA TYR A 124 -8.15 6.14 4.12
C TYR A 124 -9.49 5.91 4.82
N THR A 125 -10.27 6.97 5.02
CA THR A 125 -11.60 6.87 5.63
C THR A 125 -12.54 6.04 4.76
N LYS A 126 -12.58 6.29 3.46
CA LYS A 126 -13.37 5.51 2.50
C LYS A 126 -12.89 4.05 2.40
N ALA A 127 -11.60 3.81 2.58
CA ALA A 127 -11.00 2.48 2.58
C ALA A 127 -11.06 1.75 3.93
N SER A 128 -11.67 2.34 4.97
CA SER A 128 -11.56 1.90 6.37
C SER A 128 -12.23 0.55 6.70
N ILE A 129 -12.78 -0.14 5.72
CA ILE A 129 -13.11 -1.57 5.86
C ILE A 129 -11.83 -2.43 5.99
N LYS A 130 -10.69 -1.97 5.46
CA LYS A 130 -9.38 -2.63 5.55
C LYS A 130 -8.60 -2.15 6.77
N ASN A 131 -7.93 -3.08 7.43
CA ASN A 131 -7.13 -2.77 8.61
C ASN A 131 -5.92 -1.90 8.28
N GLU A 132 -5.33 -2.08 7.11
CA GLU A 132 -4.21 -1.27 6.60
C GLU A 132 -4.62 0.20 6.45
N ALA A 133 -5.80 0.46 5.89
CA ALA A 133 -6.31 1.82 5.73
C ALA A 133 -6.65 2.46 7.09
N LYS A 134 -7.24 1.70 8.02
CA LYS A 134 -7.43 2.17 9.40
C LYS A 134 -6.09 2.54 10.02
N TYR A 135 -5.09 1.65 9.92
CA TYR A 135 -3.77 1.90 10.47
C TYR A 135 -3.14 3.16 9.87
N ASN A 136 -3.18 3.32 8.55
CA ASN A 136 -2.65 4.50 7.86
C ASN A 136 -3.36 5.79 8.30
N LEU A 137 -4.68 5.75 8.48
CA LEU A 137 -5.44 6.87 9.05
C LEU A 137 -5.01 7.18 10.48
N GLY A 138 -4.85 6.14 11.30
CA GLY A 138 -4.36 6.26 12.68
C GLY A 138 -2.96 6.88 12.74
N MET A 139 -2.06 6.48 11.85
CA MET A 139 -0.71 7.06 11.74
C MET A 139 -0.74 8.52 11.32
N LEU A 140 -1.63 8.90 10.42
CA LEU A 140 -1.77 10.29 10.00
C LEU A 140 -2.30 11.17 11.15
N LEU A 141 -3.30 10.69 11.90
CA LEU A 141 -3.82 11.34 13.09
C LEU A 141 -2.75 11.44 14.20
N LEU A 142 -1.92 10.40 14.34
CA LEU A 142 -0.80 10.38 15.29
C LEU A 142 0.22 11.49 14.95
N LYS A 143 0.55 11.64 13.67
CA LYS A 143 1.43 12.71 13.18
C LYS A 143 0.88 14.09 13.47
N ASP A 144 -0.44 14.25 13.37
CA ASP A 144 -1.14 15.50 13.70
C ASP A 144 -1.36 15.68 15.21
N LYS A 145 -0.81 14.77 16.06
CA LYS A 145 -0.95 14.76 17.52
C LYS A 145 -2.38 14.60 18.02
N GLU A 146 -3.27 14.09 17.19
CA GLU A 146 -4.66 13.78 17.53
C GLU A 146 -4.76 12.38 18.19
N TYR A 147 -4.02 12.19 19.30
CA TYR A 147 -3.79 10.88 19.91
C TYR A 147 -5.07 10.11 20.24
N ASN A 148 -6.02 10.77 20.88
CA ASN A 148 -7.31 10.14 21.23
C ASN A 148 -8.09 9.65 20.01
N LYS A 149 -8.02 10.39 18.90
CA LYS A 149 -8.65 9.99 17.65
C LYS A 149 -7.87 8.90 16.91
N ALA A 150 -6.55 8.84 17.07
CA ALA A 150 -5.70 7.83 16.44
C ALA A 150 -5.91 6.43 17.05
N ILE A 151 -6.10 6.33 18.36
CA ILE A 151 -6.17 5.07 19.11
C ILE A 151 -7.17 4.06 18.51
N PRO A 152 -8.45 4.39 18.23
CA PRO A 152 -9.38 3.42 17.68
C PRO A 152 -8.97 2.86 16.33
N TYR A 153 -8.30 3.65 15.51
CA TYR A 153 -7.79 3.20 14.21
C TYR A 153 -6.54 2.32 14.33
N LEU A 154 -5.61 2.69 15.22
CA LEU A 154 -4.39 1.93 15.47
C LEU A 154 -4.66 0.56 16.11
N LYS A 155 -5.77 0.40 16.82
CA LYS A 155 -6.21 -0.91 17.35
C LYS A 155 -6.47 -1.96 16.26
N ALA A 156 -6.65 -1.56 15.00
CA ALA A 156 -6.81 -2.50 13.90
C ALA A 156 -5.55 -3.33 13.62
N MET A 157 -4.37 -2.77 13.91
CA MET A 157 -3.06 -3.41 13.78
C MET A 157 -2.17 -3.01 14.96
N PRO A 158 -2.37 -3.61 16.15
CA PRO A 158 -1.68 -3.20 17.38
C PRO A 158 -0.17 -3.36 17.24
N ASN A 159 0.54 -2.28 17.55
CA ASN A 159 2.00 -2.20 17.58
C ASN A 159 2.45 -1.06 18.50
N VAL A 160 3.74 -0.75 18.49
CA VAL A 160 4.32 0.30 19.33
C VAL A 160 3.70 1.69 19.11
N ASN A 161 3.18 1.98 17.89
CA ASN A 161 2.53 3.27 17.63
C ASN A 161 1.18 3.39 18.37
N LEU A 162 0.46 2.28 18.56
CA LEU A 162 -0.73 2.27 19.41
C LEU A 162 -0.34 2.59 20.87
N ALA A 163 0.69 1.94 21.40
CA ALA A 163 1.15 2.21 22.76
C ALA A 163 1.64 3.65 22.92
N TYR A 164 2.34 4.19 21.93
CA TYR A 164 2.74 5.58 21.92
C TYR A 164 1.54 6.53 21.95
N ALA A 165 0.53 6.30 21.13
CA ALA A 165 -0.70 7.09 21.11
C ALA A 165 -1.40 7.05 22.48
N GLN A 166 -1.47 5.88 23.11
CA GLN A 166 -2.06 5.69 24.44
C GLN A 166 -1.27 6.44 25.53
N LEU A 167 0.08 6.37 25.51
CA LEU A 167 0.93 7.13 26.43
C LEU A 167 0.74 8.65 26.28
N MET A 168 0.65 9.13 25.04
CA MET A 168 0.46 10.56 24.77
C MET A 168 -0.96 11.04 25.09
N ALA A 169 -1.92 10.12 25.12
CA ALA A 169 -3.30 10.35 25.56
C ALA A 169 -3.47 10.19 27.10
N ASN A 170 -2.36 9.93 27.85
CA ASN A 170 -2.34 9.61 29.27
C ASN A 170 -3.07 8.29 29.67
N ASP A 171 -3.37 7.43 28.70
CA ASP A 171 -3.89 6.08 28.98
C ASP A 171 -2.71 5.12 29.24
N ASN A 172 -2.01 5.37 30.37
CA ASN A 172 -0.77 4.68 30.71
C ASN A 172 -0.99 3.19 30.96
N ARG A 173 -2.16 2.80 31.49
CA ARG A 173 -2.52 1.40 31.73
C ARG A 173 -2.68 0.63 30.43
N ALA A 174 -3.44 1.18 29.49
CA ALA A 174 -3.63 0.55 28.17
C ALA A 174 -2.30 0.48 27.39
N ALA A 175 -1.47 1.52 27.48
CA ALA A 175 -0.15 1.52 26.86
C ALA A 175 0.73 0.38 27.39
N LEU A 176 0.79 0.21 28.73
CA LEU A 176 1.55 -0.86 29.35
C LEU A 176 1.03 -2.24 28.93
N GLU A 177 -0.28 -2.43 28.88
CA GLU A 177 -0.89 -3.69 28.44
C GLU A 177 -0.59 -3.97 26.97
N THR A 178 -0.62 -2.94 26.11
CA THR A 178 -0.27 -3.07 24.69
C THR A 178 1.18 -3.50 24.57
N LEU A 179 2.12 -2.82 25.22
CA LEU A 179 3.56 -3.12 25.13
C LEU A 179 3.90 -4.52 25.68
N LYS A 180 3.24 -4.98 26.73
CA LYS A 180 3.43 -6.33 27.28
C LYS A 180 3.03 -7.45 26.31
N LYS A 181 2.13 -7.18 25.37
CA LYS A 181 1.68 -8.15 24.36
C LYS A 181 2.55 -8.17 23.11
N LEU A 182 3.42 -7.18 22.95
CA LEU A 182 4.31 -7.09 21.79
C LEU A 182 5.63 -7.81 22.06
N ASN A 183 6.22 -8.32 20.98
CA ASN A 183 7.61 -8.80 21.04
C ASN A 183 8.55 -7.60 20.83
N LEU A 184 8.96 -6.97 21.94
CA LEU A 184 9.81 -5.78 21.89
C LEU A 184 11.25 -6.17 21.53
N THR A 185 11.87 -5.42 20.64
CA THR A 185 13.23 -5.67 20.19
C THR A 185 14.14 -4.44 20.31
N GLU A 186 13.55 -3.26 20.29
CA GLU A 186 14.28 -2.00 20.29
C GLU A 186 14.32 -1.33 21.67
N GLY A 187 15.43 -0.67 21.98
CA GLY A 187 15.61 -0.02 23.26
C GLY A 187 14.56 1.05 23.59
N TYR A 188 14.07 1.78 22.59
CA TYR A 188 13.02 2.79 22.80
C TYR A 188 11.67 2.16 23.18
N GLU A 189 11.39 0.94 22.75
CA GLU A 189 10.16 0.21 23.09
C GLU A 189 10.15 -0.18 24.57
N TYR A 190 11.29 -0.69 25.06
CA TYR A 190 11.48 -0.95 26.50
C TYR A 190 11.43 0.33 27.34
N TYR A 191 11.98 1.44 26.83
CA TYR A 191 11.86 2.73 27.47
C TYR A 191 10.39 3.18 27.59
N MET A 192 9.61 3.05 26.52
CA MET A 192 8.17 3.36 26.58
C MET A 192 7.44 2.48 27.60
N MET A 193 7.79 1.20 27.68
CA MET A 193 7.20 0.28 28.67
C MET A 193 7.57 0.70 30.11
N ALA A 194 8.79 1.11 30.36
CA ALA A 194 9.23 1.60 31.65
C ALA A 194 8.50 2.90 32.07
N VAL A 195 8.34 3.84 31.08
CA VAL A 195 7.58 5.08 31.31
C VAL A 195 6.12 4.78 31.64
N ALA A 196 5.48 3.87 30.86
CA ALA A 196 4.10 3.46 31.11
C ALA A 196 3.96 2.85 32.52
N ALA A 197 4.89 1.95 32.91
CA ALA A 197 4.87 1.28 34.18
C ALA A 197 5.06 2.27 35.34
N ALA A 198 5.99 3.24 35.24
CA ALA A 198 6.18 4.28 36.22
C ALA A 198 4.91 5.11 36.41
N ARG A 199 4.34 5.62 35.34
CA ARG A 199 3.12 6.44 35.38
C ARG A 199 1.87 5.72 35.89
N VAL A 200 1.81 4.39 35.80
CA VAL A 200 0.72 3.58 36.37
C VAL A 200 0.88 3.45 37.89
N LYS A 201 2.10 3.50 38.41
CA LYS A 201 2.36 3.43 39.87
C LYS A 201 2.12 4.75 40.61
N ASP A 202 2.17 5.86 39.86
CA ASP A 202 2.01 7.21 40.42
C ASP A 202 0.54 7.65 40.49
N VAL A 203 -0.40 6.76 40.14
CA VAL A 203 -1.86 6.94 40.20
C VAL A 203 -2.43 5.97 41.22
#